data_b239fc73a8d611464e14ff8cd38e63ac
#
_entry.id   b239fc73a8d611464e14ff8cd38e63ac
#
_cell.length_a   1.000
_cell.length_b   1.000
_cell.length_c   1.000
_cell.angle_alpha   90.00
_cell.angle_beta   90.00
_cell.angle_gamma   90.00
#
_symmetry.space_group_name_H-M   'P 1'
#
loop_
_entity.id
_entity.type
_entity.pdbx_description
1 polymer ?
#
loop_
_entity_poly.entity_id
_entity_poly.type
_entity_poly.pdbx_seq_one_letter_code
_entity_poly.pdbx_strand_id
1 'polypeptide(L)'
;GGYITKELHSVTVHFDDIHYSLSSGQLNGGYHHTLAVRNQQLTYQIETEKDLPGGSVANYLAQEFEQIDTPVHFSTALLTSATMTLHAYAKVEEKDTIVETIVTAGYEKTAHRAGTGYCYEERDGAFVTPGTINILVFTNKALTDSAMVKAMMTITEAKTAALQDWGAESVKLYP
;
A
#
# COMPACT_ATOMS: atom_id res chain seq x y z
N GLY A 1 -6.60 19.20 6.26
CA GLY A 1 -5.27 19.23 5.64
C GLY A 1 -4.36 18.14 6.17
N GLY A 2 -3.09 18.27 5.89
CA GLY A 2 -2.08 17.30 6.32
C GLY A 2 -0.74 17.60 5.66
N TYR A 3 0.25 16.75 5.94
CA TYR A 3 1.58 16.86 5.36
C TYR A 3 2.15 15.48 5.03
N ILE A 4 3.18 15.47 4.17
CA ILE A 4 3.86 14.25 3.74
C ILE A 4 5.29 14.28 4.26
N THR A 5 5.68 13.23 4.98
CA THR A 5 7.08 12.96 5.34
C THR A 5 7.64 11.93 4.37
N LYS A 6 8.78 12.25 3.77
CA LYS A 6 9.51 11.36 2.85
C LYS A 6 10.86 11.03 3.47
N GLU A 7 11.07 9.76 3.69
CA GLU A 7 12.32 9.19 4.20
C GLU A 7 12.94 8.25 3.17
N LEU A 8 14.13 7.77 3.41
CA LEU A 8 14.81 6.86 2.48
C LEU A 8 13.99 5.60 2.19
N HIS A 9 13.31 5.08 3.20
CA HIS A 9 12.60 3.80 3.15
C HIS A 9 11.10 3.92 3.41
N SER A 10 10.56 5.13 3.46
CA SER A 10 9.13 5.30 3.68
C SER A 10 8.57 6.61 3.12
N VAL A 11 7.28 6.57 2.85
CA VAL A 11 6.45 7.76 2.65
C VAL A 11 5.28 7.68 3.63
N THR A 12 5.13 8.70 4.47
CA THR A 12 4.05 8.80 5.44
C THR A 12 3.22 10.05 5.17
N VAL A 13 1.92 9.88 5.04
CA VAL A 13 0.96 10.97 4.96
C VAL A 13 0.32 11.14 6.33
N HIS A 14 0.42 12.32 6.91
CA HIS A 14 -0.18 12.70 8.19
C HIS A 14 -1.36 13.62 7.92
N PHE A 15 -2.47 13.37 8.58
CA PHE A 15 -3.66 14.19 8.52
C PHE A 15 -3.81 15.05 9.79
N ASP A 16 -4.26 16.28 9.63
CA ASP A 16 -4.57 17.17 10.76
C ASP A 16 -5.80 16.71 11.54
N ASP A 17 -6.72 16.02 10.87
CA ASP A 17 -7.96 15.49 11.43
C ASP A 17 -8.11 13.99 11.09
N ILE A 18 -8.95 13.29 11.84
CA ILE A 18 -9.28 11.89 11.59
C ILE A 18 -10.00 11.74 10.24
N HIS A 19 -9.47 10.92 9.38
CA HIS A 19 -10.06 10.53 8.11
C HIS A 19 -10.61 9.11 8.16
N TYR A 20 -11.65 8.85 7.40
CA TYR A 20 -12.17 7.50 7.22
C TYR A 20 -11.50 6.86 6.02
N SER A 21 -10.94 5.68 6.19
CA SER A 21 -10.14 4.99 5.18
C SER A 21 -10.61 3.56 4.95
N LEU A 22 -10.30 3.02 3.76
CA LEU A 22 -10.38 1.60 3.42
C LEU A 22 -9.00 1.17 2.94
N SER A 23 -8.41 0.19 3.61
CA SER A 23 -7.04 -0.26 3.38
C SER A 23 -6.97 -1.78 3.24
N SER A 24 -6.12 -2.26 2.33
CA SER A 24 -5.70 -3.67 2.26
C SER A 24 -4.41 -3.92 3.04
N GLY A 25 -3.94 -2.95 3.83
CA GLY A 25 -2.71 -3.04 4.60
C GLY A 25 -2.77 -4.06 5.73
N GLN A 26 -1.60 -4.61 6.08
CA GLN A 26 -1.47 -5.58 7.15
C GLN A 26 -1.62 -4.95 8.55
N LEU A 27 -1.33 -3.65 8.68
CA LEU A 27 -1.61 -2.90 9.90
C LEU A 27 -2.92 -2.14 9.75
N ASN A 28 -3.90 -2.45 10.59
CA ASN A 28 -5.22 -1.81 10.65
C ASN A 28 -5.91 -1.71 9.28
N GLY A 29 -5.91 -2.84 8.55
CA GLY A 29 -6.63 -2.97 7.28
C GLY A 29 -8.15 -2.98 7.45
N GLY A 30 -8.87 -2.96 6.33
CA GLY A 30 -10.32 -2.80 6.31
C GLY A 30 -10.74 -1.34 6.44
N TYR A 31 -11.94 -1.11 6.95
CA TYR A 31 -12.43 0.23 7.27
C TYR A 31 -11.83 0.71 8.59
N HIS A 32 -11.24 1.89 8.58
CA HIS A 32 -10.53 2.40 9.75
C HIS A 32 -10.58 3.93 9.85
N HIS A 33 -10.52 4.45 11.08
CA HIS A 33 -10.33 5.87 11.35
C HIS A 33 -8.83 6.17 11.43
N THR A 34 -8.33 7.07 10.59
CA THR A 34 -6.92 7.18 10.30
C THR A 34 -6.41 8.62 10.43
N LEU A 35 -5.32 8.80 11.17
CA LEU A 35 -4.51 10.03 11.24
C LEU A 35 -3.24 9.94 10.41
N ALA A 36 -2.76 8.72 10.11
CA ALA A 36 -1.58 8.55 9.28
C ALA A 36 -1.66 7.29 8.40
N VAL A 37 -1.12 7.42 7.20
CA VAL A 37 -0.97 6.31 6.24
C VAL A 37 0.50 6.21 5.85
N ARG A 38 1.10 5.03 6.01
CA ARG A 38 2.51 4.79 5.68
C ARG A 38 2.66 3.74 4.59
N ASN A 39 3.51 4.02 3.64
CA ASN A 39 4.04 3.05 2.70
C ASN A 39 5.50 2.80 3.07
N GLN A 40 5.79 1.58 3.56
CA GLN A 40 7.08 1.20 4.12
C GLN A 40 7.82 0.27 3.17
N GLN A 41 9.07 0.57 2.87
CA GLN A 41 9.97 -0.34 2.16
C GLN A 41 10.48 -1.41 3.12
N LEU A 42 10.42 -2.67 2.69
CA LEU A 42 11.08 -3.77 3.37
C LEU A 42 12.59 -3.66 3.18
N THR A 43 13.32 -3.46 4.27
CA THR A 43 14.79 -3.31 4.27
C THR A 43 15.50 -4.56 4.79
N TYR A 44 14.76 -5.53 5.29
CA TYR A 44 15.27 -6.79 5.82
C TYR A 44 15.28 -7.88 4.76
N GLN A 45 16.29 -8.75 4.81
CA GLN A 45 16.23 -10.03 4.12
C GLN A 45 15.48 -11.00 5.04
N ILE A 46 14.34 -11.47 4.59
CA ILE A 46 13.46 -12.36 5.35
C ILE A 46 13.07 -13.56 4.51
N GLU A 47 12.90 -14.70 5.16
CA GLU A 47 12.27 -15.88 4.56
C GLU A 47 10.77 -15.89 4.85
N THR A 48 10.41 -15.47 6.05
CA THR A 48 9.02 -15.35 6.50
C THR A 48 8.81 -14.05 7.27
N GLU A 49 7.57 -13.65 7.51
CA GLU A 49 7.27 -12.48 8.32
C GLU A 49 7.76 -12.61 9.79
N LYS A 50 7.98 -13.84 10.27
CA LYS A 50 8.50 -14.10 11.62
C LYS A 50 9.92 -13.57 11.83
N ASP A 51 10.65 -13.34 10.75
CA ASP A 51 12.01 -12.79 10.77
C ASP A 51 12.00 -11.25 10.93
N LEU A 52 10.83 -10.61 10.80
CA LEU A 52 10.69 -9.17 11.02
C LEU A 52 10.74 -8.81 12.49
N PRO A 53 11.18 -7.58 12.83
CA PRO A 53 10.99 -7.02 14.17
C PRO A 53 9.54 -7.14 14.64
N GLY A 54 9.32 -7.70 15.82
CA GLY A 54 7.97 -7.98 16.34
C GLY A 54 7.32 -9.26 15.81
N GLY A 55 7.99 -10.03 14.92
CA GLY A 55 7.57 -11.36 14.48
C GLY A 55 6.38 -11.39 13.53
N SER A 56 5.94 -10.25 13.01
CA SER A 56 4.91 -10.14 11.98
C SER A 56 5.00 -8.80 11.25
N VAL A 57 4.42 -8.74 10.05
CA VAL A 57 4.33 -7.49 9.28
C VAL A 57 3.58 -6.41 10.06
N ALA A 58 2.46 -6.75 10.70
CA ALA A 58 1.67 -5.79 11.46
C ALA A 58 2.47 -5.20 12.63
N ASN A 59 3.16 -6.04 13.41
CA ASN A 59 3.97 -5.57 14.54
C ASN A 59 5.18 -4.73 14.06
N TYR A 60 5.83 -5.12 12.97
CA TYR A 60 6.90 -4.34 12.38
C TYR A 60 6.41 -2.93 11.98
N LEU A 61 5.30 -2.84 11.26
CA LEU A 61 4.73 -1.56 10.85
C LEU A 61 4.24 -0.72 12.04
N ALA A 62 3.75 -1.35 13.10
CA ALA A 62 3.40 -0.65 14.34
C ALA A 62 4.63 0.01 14.99
N GLN A 63 5.75 -0.71 15.09
CA GLN A 63 7.02 -0.18 15.62
C GLN A 63 7.54 1.00 14.78
N GLU A 64 7.36 0.96 13.46
CA GLU A 64 7.75 2.08 12.58
C GLU A 64 6.94 3.36 12.86
N PHE A 65 5.66 3.25 13.25
CA PHE A 65 4.87 4.40 13.70
C PHE A 65 5.27 4.86 15.11
N GLU A 66 5.59 3.96 16.02
CA GLU A 66 6.07 4.29 17.37
C GLU A 66 7.37 5.09 17.32
N GLN A 67 8.29 4.76 16.40
CA GLN A 67 9.55 5.48 16.21
C GLN A 67 9.37 6.95 15.79
N ILE A 68 8.26 7.27 15.13
CA ILE A 68 7.95 8.64 14.70
C ILE A 68 6.86 9.30 15.56
N ASP A 69 6.61 8.75 16.75
CA ASP A 69 5.64 9.25 17.74
C ASP A 69 4.23 9.45 17.14
N THR A 70 3.81 8.51 16.29
CA THR A 70 2.50 8.55 15.62
C THR A 70 1.58 7.49 16.21
N PRO A 71 0.31 7.83 16.56
CA PRO A 71 -0.60 6.88 17.21
C PRO A 71 -0.92 5.67 16.33
N VAL A 72 -0.42 4.50 16.70
CA VAL A 72 -0.60 3.24 15.94
C VAL A 72 -2.07 2.91 15.74
N HIS A 73 -2.91 3.13 16.75
CA HIS A 73 -4.34 2.84 16.69
C HIS A 73 -5.08 3.64 15.60
N PHE A 74 -4.59 4.82 15.25
CA PHE A 74 -5.14 5.66 14.18
C PHE A 74 -4.25 5.68 12.94
N SER A 75 -3.54 4.60 12.67
CA SER A 75 -2.62 4.51 11.53
C SER A 75 -2.88 3.24 10.74
N THR A 76 -2.66 3.30 9.42
CA THR A 76 -2.64 2.12 8.55
C THR A 76 -1.38 2.13 7.70
N ALA A 77 -0.87 0.96 7.35
CA ALA A 77 0.34 0.86 6.56
C ALA A 77 0.34 -0.32 5.60
N LEU A 78 1.12 -0.12 4.53
CA LEU A 78 1.43 -1.10 3.51
C LEU A 78 2.95 -1.36 3.53
N LEU A 79 3.34 -2.61 3.33
CA LEU A 79 4.74 -3.02 3.14
C LEU A 79 5.01 -3.28 1.65
N THR A 80 6.21 -2.95 1.19
CA THR A 80 6.63 -3.20 -0.20
C THR A 80 8.12 -3.50 -0.28
N SER A 81 8.54 -4.28 -1.26
CA SER A 81 9.95 -4.41 -1.65
C SER A 81 10.39 -3.32 -2.64
N ALA A 82 9.46 -2.54 -3.19
CA ALA A 82 9.77 -1.47 -4.13
C ALA A 82 10.63 -0.38 -3.48
N THR A 83 11.57 0.15 -4.24
CA THR A 83 12.44 1.25 -3.80
C THR A 83 11.61 2.51 -3.58
N MET A 84 11.60 3.01 -2.35
CA MET A 84 10.74 4.11 -1.94
C MET A 84 11.09 5.44 -2.62
N THR A 85 12.35 5.66 -2.96
CA THR A 85 12.79 6.87 -3.69
C THR A 85 12.22 6.98 -5.10
N LEU A 86 11.67 5.89 -5.65
CA LEU A 86 11.04 5.85 -6.98
C LEU A 86 9.50 5.95 -6.91
N HIS A 87 8.94 6.42 -5.79
CA HIS A 87 7.51 6.66 -5.72
C HIS A 87 7.07 7.71 -6.74
N ALA A 88 5.90 7.50 -7.34
CA ALA A 88 5.24 8.47 -8.19
C ALA A 88 4.11 9.19 -7.43
N TYR A 89 3.89 10.44 -7.76
CA TYR A 89 2.77 11.23 -7.25
C TYR A 89 1.99 11.81 -8.43
N ALA A 90 0.67 11.79 -8.32
CA ALA A 90 -0.22 12.47 -9.27
C ALA A 90 -1.38 13.14 -8.52
N LYS A 91 -1.85 14.24 -9.07
CA LYS A 91 -3.03 14.97 -8.61
C LYS A 91 -3.94 15.26 -9.79
N VAL A 92 -5.23 15.00 -9.62
CA VAL A 92 -6.28 15.41 -10.57
C VAL A 92 -7.28 16.27 -9.81
N GLU A 93 -7.70 17.34 -10.43
CA GLU A 93 -8.68 18.25 -9.90
C GLU A 93 -9.73 18.53 -10.96
N GLU A 94 -10.98 18.20 -10.66
CA GLU A 94 -12.12 18.48 -11.51
C GLU A 94 -13.26 19.10 -10.69
N LYS A 95 -13.62 20.32 -11.06
CA LYS A 95 -14.60 21.15 -10.33
C LYS A 95 -14.14 21.34 -8.87
N ASP A 96 -14.87 20.75 -7.93
CA ASP A 96 -14.60 20.80 -6.49
C ASP A 96 -14.05 19.48 -5.94
N THR A 97 -13.73 18.52 -6.82
CA THR A 97 -13.21 17.21 -6.45
C THR A 97 -11.71 17.15 -6.72
N ILE A 98 -10.97 16.79 -5.68
CA ILE A 98 -9.53 16.59 -5.75
C ILE A 98 -9.26 15.10 -5.45
N VAL A 99 -8.44 14.48 -6.29
CA VAL A 99 -7.90 13.14 -6.06
C VAL A 99 -6.39 13.21 -6.17
N GLU A 100 -5.71 12.73 -5.15
CA GLU A 100 -4.25 12.65 -5.09
C GLU A 100 -3.84 11.19 -4.91
N THR A 101 -2.75 10.78 -5.53
CA THR A 101 -2.26 9.41 -5.42
C THR A 101 -0.76 9.36 -5.26
N ILE A 102 -0.29 8.41 -4.45
CA ILE A 102 1.13 8.03 -4.31
C ILE A 102 1.23 6.56 -4.66
N VAL A 103 2.15 6.20 -5.55
CA VAL A 103 2.32 4.84 -6.04
C VAL A 103 3.77 4.41 -5.91
N THR A 104 4.00 3.19 -5.44
CA THR A 104 5.27 2.47 -5.60
C THR A 104 5.01 1.16 -6.32
N ALA A 105 5.89 0.78 -7.23
CA ALA A 105 5.76 -0.44 -8.01
C ALA A 105 7.08 -1.25 -7.96
N GLY A 106 6.95 -2.51 -7.55
CA GLY A 106 8.03 -3.49 -7.57
C GLY A 106 7.49 -4.80 -8.12
N TYR A 107 7.46 -4.95 -9.44
CA TYR A 107 6.73 -6.03 -10.10
C TYR A 107 7.62 -7.06 -10.81
N GLU A 108 8.91 -6.82 -10.98
CA GLU A 108 9.81 -7.61 -11.83
C GLU A 108 9.83 -9.12 -11.53
N LYS A 109 9.57 -9.51 -10.29
CA LYS A 109 9.64 -10.92 -9.86
C LYS A 109 8.28 -11.55 -9.53
N THR A 110 7.23 -10.74 -9.37
CA THR A 110 5.95 -11.18 -8.78
C THR A 110 4.72 -10.67 -9.52
N ALA A 111 4.89 -10.07 -10.71
CA ALA A 111 3.79 -9.58 -11.51
C ALA A 111 3.08 -10.73 -12.23
N HIS A 112 2.10 -11.33 -11.58
CA HIS A 112 1.25 -12.35 -12.17
C HIS A 112 -0.09 -11.76 -12.60
N ARG A 113 -0.52 -12.18 -13.78
CA ARG A 113 -1.89 -11.91 -14.21
C ARG A 113 -2.85 -12.80 -13.42
N ALA A 114 -3.97 -12.25 -12.96
CA ALA A 114 -5.00 -13.03 -12.31
C ALA A 114 -5.42 -14.23 -13.20
N GLY A 115 -5.47 -15.42 -12.60
CA GLY A 115 -5.79 -16.65 -13.29
C GLY A 115 -4.63 -17.41 -13.93
N THR A 116 -3.39 -16.91 -13.83
CA THR A 116 -2.19 -17.59 -14.38
C THR A 116 -1.35 -18.34 -13.35
N GLY A 117 -1.84 -18.51 -12.15
CA GLY A 117 -1.17 -19.16 -11.03
C GLY A 117 -1.16 -18.25 -9.81
N TYR A 118 -0.38 -18.61 -8.80
CA TYR A 118 -0.22 -17.81 -7.59
C TYR A 118 1.27 -17.53 -7.34
N CYS A 119 1.57 -16.37 -6.78
CA CYS A 119 2.93 -16.00 -6.36
C CYS A 119 3.05 -15.89 -4.83
N TYR A 120 1.94 -16.04 -4.11
CA TYR A 120 1.90 -16.02 -2.66
C TYR A 120 1.24 -17.29 -2.13
N GLU A 121 1.82 -17.84 -1.11
CA GLU A 121 1.24 -18.91 -0.33
C GLU A 121 1.27 -18.49 1.13
N GLU A 122 0.12 -18.55 1.79
CA GLU A 122 0.05 -18.43 3.23
C GLU A 122 0.25 -19.81 3.84
N ARG A 123 1.32 -19.97 4.64
CA ARG A 123 1.59 -21.15 5.43
C ARG A 123 1.72 -20.76 6.88
N ASP A 124 0.90 -21.35 7.75
CA ASP A 124 0.93 -21.12 9.20
C ASP A 124 0.84 -19.63 9.58
N GLY A 125 0.07 -18.86 8.82
CA GLY A 125 -0.10 -17.41 9.03
C GLY A 125 1.06 -16.56 8.52
N ALA A 126 1.97 -17.10 7.68
CA ALA A 126 3.09 -16.37 7.10
C ALA A 126 3.04 -16.35 5.57
N PHE A 127 3.32 -15.18 4.98
CA PHE A 127 3.45 -15.01 3.52
C PHE A 127 4.89 -15.16 3.06
N VAL A 128 5.10 -15.91 1.98
CA VAL A 128 6.42 -16.36 1.57
C VAL A 128 7.12 -15.45 0.55
N THR A 129 6.46 -14.50 -0.09
CA THR A 129 7.14 -13.62 -1.07
C THR A 129 6.48 -12.25 -1.19
N PRO A 130 7.14 -11.15 -0.82
CA PRO A 130 6.64 -9.80 -1.04
C PRO A 130 7.09 -9.24 -2.39
N GLY A 131 6.16 -8.84 -3.20
CA GLY A 131 6.35 -7.99 -4.35
C GLY A 131 4.99 -7.38 -4.66
N THR A 132 4.90 -6.05 -4.71
CA THR A 132 3.60 -5.42 -4.79
C THR A 132 3.65 -4.06 -5.47
N ILE A 133 2.50 -3.64 -5.95
CA ILE A 133 2.24 -2.25 -6.32
C ILE A 133 1.35 -1.68 -5.22
N ASN A 134 1.90 -0.79 -4.41
CA ASN A 134 1.16 -0.08 -3.39
C ASN A 134 0.64 1.24 -3.97
N ILE A 135 -0.65 1.49 -3.77
CA ILE A 135 -1.36 2.67 -4.26
C ILE A 135 -2.08 3.30 -3.08
N LEU A 136 -1.69 4.52 -2.74
CA LEU A 136 -2.39 5.37 -1.78
C LEU A 136 -3.21 6.39 -2.55
N VAL A 137 -4.51 6.46 -2.30
CA VAL A 137 -5.42 7.39 -2.96
C VAL A 137 -6.14 8.23 -1.92
N PHE A 138 -6.12 9.53 -2.11
CA PHE A 138 -6.73 10.51 -1.22
C PHE A 138 -7.74 11.34 -1.99
N THR A 139 -8.85 11.70 -1.36
CA THR A 139 -9.84 12.61 -1.92
C THR A 139 -10.37 13.56 -0.85
N ASN A 140 -10.74 14.75 -1.26
CA ASN A 140 -11.41 15.74 -0.42
C ASN A 140 -12.93 15.47 -0.28
N LYS A 141 -13.42 14.34 -0.80
CA LYS A 141 -14.83 13.95 -0.70
C LYS A 141 -15.04 12.87 0.35
N ALA A 142 -16.09 13.01 1.15
CA ALA A 142 -16.56 11.95 2.02
C ALA A 142 -17.26 10.88 1.18
N LEU A 143 -16.72 9.67 1.20
CA LEU A 143 -17.28 8.52 0.49
C LEU A 143 -18.07 7.63 1.45
N THR A 144 -19.17 7.05 0.98
CA THR A 144 -19.85 5.96 1.68
C THR A 144 -19.03 4.67 1.57
N ASP A 145 -19.28 3.69 2.42
CA ASP A 145 -18.60 2.39 2.39
C ASP A 145 -18.72 1.72 1.00
N SER A 146 -19.90 1.75 0.40
CA SER A 146 -20.11 1.20 -0.94
C SER A 146 -19.34 1.96 -2.02
N ALA A 147 -19.20 3.28 -1.89
CA ALA A 147 -18.39 4.10 -2.80
C ALA A 147 -16.90 3.81 -2.64
N MET A 148 -16.42 3.55 -1.42
CA MET A 148 -15.02 3.13 -1.17
C MET A 148 -14.73 1.77 -1.81
N VAL A 149 -15.65 0.80 -1.68
CA VAL A 149 -15.52 -0.50 -2.36
C VAL A 149 -15.45 -0.31 -3.88
N LYS A 150 -16.33 0.53 -4.44
CA LYS A 150 -16.29 0.83 -5.87
C LYS A 150 -15.00 1.54 -6.29
N ALA A 151 -14.47 2.44 -5.46
CA ALA A 151 -13.18 3.09 -5.69
C ALA A 151 -12.03 2.08 -5.75
N MET A 152 -11.99 1.08 -4.86
CA MET A 152 -10.98 0.00 -4.90
C MET A 152 -11.03 -0.79 -6.21
N MET A 153 -12.23 -1.06 -6.73
CA MET A 153 -12.38 -1.71 -8.05
C MET A 153 -11.82 -0.81 -9.17
N THR A 154 -12.17 0.47 -9.18
CA THR A 154 -11.69 1.44 -10.17
C THR A 154 -10.16 1.61 -10.10
N ILE A 155 -9.58 1.67 -8.91
CA ILE A 155 -8.11 1.73 -8.70
C ILE A 155 -7.44 0.48 -9.30
N THR A 156 -8.04 -0.70 -9.11
CA THR A 156 -7.52 -1.96 -9.66
C THR A 156 -7.59 -1.98 -11.19
N GLU A 157 -8.69 -1.50 -11.77
CA GLU A 157 -8.85 -1.34 -13.22
C GLU A 157 -7.80 -0.37 -13.79
N ALA A 158 -7.63 0.79 -13.16
CA ALA A 158 -6.65 1.80 -13.57
C ALA A 158 -5.20 1.28 -13.50
N LYS A 159 -4.85 0.56 -12.42
CA LYS A 159 -3.56 -0.13 -12.30
C LYS A 159 -3.32 -1.09 -13.46
N THR A 160 -4.33 -1.91 -13.79
CA THR A 160 -4.22 -2.89 -14.86
C THR A 160 -4.08 -2.23 -16.22
N ALA A 161 -4.86 -1.19 -16.50
CA ALA A 161 -4.76 -0.41 -17.73
C ALA A 161 -3.36 0.23 -17.88
N ALA A 162 -2.85 0.86 -16.82
CA ALA A 162 -1.52 1.47 -16.85
C ALA A 162 -0.39 0.45 -17.14
N LEU A 163 -0.47 -0.76 -16.57
CA LEU A 163 0.48 -1.83 -16.85
C LEU A 163 0.39 -2.32 -18.29
N GLN A 164 -0.82 -2.42 -18.84
CA GLN A 164 -1.05 -2.80 -20.24
C GLN A 164 -0.52 -1.73 -21.21
N ASP A 165 -0.82 -0.45 -20.96
CA ASP A 165 -0.34 0.67 -21.77
C ASP A 165 1.18 0.76 -21.77
N TRP A 166 1.80 0.42 -20.67
CA TRP A 166 3.27 0.36 -20.55
C TRP A 166 3.88 -0.90 -21.17
N GLY A 167 3.07 -1.90 -21.55
CA GLY A 167 3.55 -3.17 -22.08
C GLY A 167 4.24 -4.05 -21.04
N ALA A 168 3.86 -3.92 -19.75
CA ALA A 168 4.38 -4.78 -18.70
C ALA A 168 3.99 -6.23 -18.94
N GLU A 169 4.98 -7.11 -19.08
CA GLU A 169 4.74 -8.54 -19.25
C GLU A 169 4.50 -9.21 -17.89
N SER A 170 3.49 -10.09 -17.86
CA SER A 170 3.30 -10.98 -16.71
C SER A 170 4.48 -11.94 -16.57
N VAL A 171 4.96 -12.14 -15.36
CA VAL A 171 5.95 -13.19 -15.09
C VAL A 171 5.35 -14.54 -15.49
N LYS A 172 6.01 -15.26 -16.41
CA LYS A 172 5.58 -16.60 -16.79
C LYS A 172 6.03 -17.56 -15.69
N LEU A 173 5.08 -18.19 -15.03
CA LEU A 173 5.38 -19.41 -14.29
C LEU A 173 5.65 -20.50 -15.34
N TYR A 174 6.87 -20.99 -15.38
CA TYR A 174 7.14 -22.22 -16.11
C TYR A 174 6.49 -23.38 -15.35
N PRO A 175 5.81 -24.33 -16.08
CA PRO A 175 5.26 -25.52 -15.47
C PRO A 175 6.33 -26.39 -14.82
#